data_e287b9d2f0d109bca849dca316c2225e
#
_entry.id   e287b9d2f0d109bca849dca316c2225e
#
_cell.length_a   1.000
_cell.length_b   1.000
_cell.length_c   1.000
_cell.angle_alpha   90.00
_cell.angle_beta   90.00
_cell.angle_gamma   90.00
#
_symmetry.space_group_name_H-M   'P 1'
#
loop_
_entity.id
_entity.type
_entity.pdbx_description
1 polymer ?
#
loop_
_entity_poly.entity_id
_entity_poly.type
_entity_poly.pdbx_seq_one_letter_code
_entity_poly.pdbx_strand_id
1 'polypeptide(L)'
;AQLARIIIDNTGGKDTRDFWADAEENLLKSIVLLKSVGLADISNKTGKEQTMREVCEFMTLSDDDMKRVFDVLEGNFPFHPAVIPFKEFWRADKIRGQIIHGLANRLQLFQDIKLSKVLGTPEIDLTAPGQKPCIYYLRFSDQHSTYKFVTSLFFSFMYIDLVEYADSLKERILPVKVALLLDECCNIGEIPDFPKKIATVRSRGVCLLYTSPSPRDGAT
;
A
#
# COMPACT_ATOMS: atom_id res chain seq x y z
N ALA A 1 -2.05 7.55 0.08
CA ALA A 1 -3.45 7.10 0.19
C ALA A 1 -3.62 5.63 -0.16
N GLN A 2 -3.16 5.16 -1.32
CA GLN A 2 -3.36 3.77 -1.78
C GLN A 2 -2.64 2.74 -0.89
N LEU A 3 -1.45 3.04 -0.37
CA LEU A 3 -0.72 2.16 0.55
C LEU A 3 -1.56 1.81 1.80
N ALA A 4 -2.18 2.80 2.42
CA ALA A 4 -3.03 2.57 3.60
C ALA A 4 -4.18 1.60 3.28
N ARG A 5 -4.87 1.82 2.17
CA ARG A 5 -5.95 0.94 1.72
C ARG A 5 -5.47 -0.49 1.45
N ILE A 6 -4.35 -0.67 0.74
CA ILE A 6 -3.81 -2.00 0.46
C ILE A 6 -3.48 -2.75 1.76
N ILE A 7 -2.91 -2.05 2.75
CA ILE A 7 -2.59 -2.62 4.05
C ILE A 7 -3.88 -3.08 4.76
N ILE A 8 -4.88 -2.21 4.84
CA ILE A 8 -6.14 -2.52 5.54
C ILE A 8 -6.88 -3.67 4.87
N ASP A 9 -7.03 -3.64 3.55
CA ASP A 9 -7.75 -4.68 2.80
C ASP A 9 -7.07 -6.07 2.91
N ASN A 10 -5.74 -6.13 3.02
CA ASN A 10 -5.01 -7.40 3.10
C ASN A 10 -4.71 -7.89 4.52
N THR A 11 -4.92 -7.09 5.53
CA THR A 11 -4.67 -7.46 6.94
C THR A 11 -5.97 -7.63 7.74
N GLY A 12 -7.12 -7.38 7.14
CA GLY A 12 -8.46 -7.58 7.72
C GLY A 12 -9.05 -8.95 7.40
N GLY A 13 -10.11 -9.32 8.15
CA GLY A 13 -10.95 -10.48 7.82
C GLY A 13 -11.73 -10.27 6.51
N LYS A 14 -12.07 -11.35 5.83
CA LYS A 14 -12.62 -11.35 4.46
C LYS A 14 -14.03 -10.77 4.29
N ASP A 15 -14.74 -10.42 5.32
CA ASP A 15 -16.13 -9.99 5.20
C ASP A 15 -16.33 -8.54 5.64
N THR A 16 -16.68 -7.74 4.67
CA THR A 16 -17.20 -6.37 4.76
C THR A 16 -16.23 -5.32 5.32
N ARG A 17 -15.95 -4.36 4.47
CA ARG A 17 -15.41 -3.07 4.89
C ARG A 17 -16.36 -2.45 5.91
N ASP A 18 -15.95 -2.48 7.14
CA ASP A 18 -16.72 -1.97 8.26
C ASP A 18 -16.21 -0.58 8.68
N PHE A 19 -16.94 0.06 9.56
CA PHE A 19 -16.58 1.35 10.14
C PHE A 19 -15.16 1.35 10.77
N TRP A 20 -14.72 0.22 11.32
CA TRP A 20 -13.41 0.08 11.95
C TRP A 20 -12.29 0.16 10.91
N ALA A 21 -12.44 -0.56 9.81
CA ALA A 21 -11.47 -0.56 8.70
C ALA A 21 -11.32 0.84 8.10
N ASP A 22 -12.41 1.58 7.92
CA ASP A 22 -12.37 2.95 7.41
C ASP A 22 -11.69 3.91 8.41
N ALA A 23 -11.92 3.75 9.70
CA ALA A 23 -11.27 4.57 10.73
C ALA A 23 -9.77 4.26 10.85
N GLU A 24 -9.37 2.99 10.80
CA GLU A 24 -7.98 2.55 10.77
C GLU A 24 -7.27 3.03 9.49
N GLU A 25 -7.94 2.98 8.32
CA GLU A 25 -7.41 3.51 7.06
C GLU A 25 -7.15 5.01 7.18
N ASN A 26 -8.09 5.78 7.74
CA ASN A 26 -7.93 7.22 7.90
C ASN A 26 -6.74 7.56 8.81
N LEU A 27 -6.57 6.84 9.92
CA LEU A 27 -5.40 7.03 10.79
C LEU A 27 -4.11 6.68 10.04
N LEU A 28 -4.02 5.51 9.44
CA LEU A 28 -2.83 5.08 8.69
C LEU A 28 -2.51 6.03 7.55
N LYS A 29 -3.52 6.45 6.78
CA LYS A 29 -3.40 7.40 5.69
C LYS A 29 -2.85 8.74 6.18
N SER A 30 -3.33 9.23 7.31
CA SER A 30 -2.85 10.49 7.88
C SER A 30 -1.36 10.41 8.25
N ILE A 31 -0.93 9.32 8.90
CA ILE A 31 0.46 9.13 9.31
C ILE A 31 1.37 8.96 8.09
N VAL A 32 0.98 8.15 7.11
CA VAL A 32 1.75 7.96 5.87
C VAL A 32 1.90 9.28 5.12
N LEU A 33 0.84 10.07 4.99
CA LEU A 33 0.91 11.38 4.32
C LEU A 33 1.74 12.39 5.10
N LEU A 34 1.65 12.39 6.43
CA LEU A 34 2.50 13.22 7.28
C LEU A 34 3.99 12.91 7.05
N LYS A 35 4.34 11.63 6.95
CA LYS A 35 5.73 11.19 6.75
C LYS A 35 6.22 11.43 5.33
N SER A 36 5.34 11.25 4.31
CA SER A 36 5.75 11.32 2.90
C SER A 36 5.78 12.74 2.30
N VAL A 37 4.93 13.65 2.77
CA VAL A 37 4.77 14.96 2.11
C VAL A 37 5.30 16.13 2.97
N GLY A 38 5.42 15.95 4.27
CA GLY A 38 5.33 17.13 5.11
C GLY A 38 6.50 17.50 5.98
N LEU A 39 7.48 16.68 6.21
CA LEU A 39 8.59 17.04 7.11
C LEU A 39 9.94 17.22 6.43
N ALA A 40 10.05 16.88 5.18
CA ALA A 40 11.26 17.13 4.39
C ALA A 40 11.53 18.64 4.26
N ASP A 41 10.48 19.45 4.12
CA ASP A 41 10.61 20.92 4.01
C ASP A 41 10.81 21.60 5.38
N ILE A 42 10.37 20.99 6.48
CA ILE A 42 10.43 21.64 7.81
C ILE A 42 11.76 21.35 8.53
N SER A 43 12.38 20.24 8.26
CA SER A 43 13.59 19.82 8.99
C SER A 43 14.73 19.54 8.04
N ASN A 44 15.21 20.26 7.19
CA ASN A 44 16.50 20.13 6.44
C ASN A 44 17.30 18.81 6.68
N LYS A 45 16.63 17.75 7.14
CA LYS A 45 17.17 16.40 7.32
C LYS A 45 16.85 15.58 6.07
N THR A 46 17.54 15.98 5.02
CA THR A 46 17.72 15.24 3.78
C THR A 46 18.06 13.78 4.02
N GLY A 47 17.34 12.91 3.33
CA GLY A 47 17.86 11.60 2.95
C GLY A 47 17.61 10.44 3.91
N LYS A 48 16.73 10.55 4.90
CA LYS A 48 16.25 9.35 5.58
C LYS A 48 15.11 8.75 4.77
N GLU A 49 15.34 7.56 4.26
CA GLU A 49 14.30 6.75 3.61
C GLU A 49 13.10 6.64 4.55
N GLN A 50 11.94 7.07 4.06
CA GLN A 50 10.70 7.02 4.81
C GLN A 50 10.22 5.58 4.83
N THR A 51 10.33 4.92 5.96
CA THR A 51 10.02 3.50 6.10
C THR A 51 8.73 3.28 6.89
N MET A 52 8.10 2.12 6.68
CA MET A 52 6.96 1.69 7.52
C MET A 52 7.33 1.56 9.00
N ARG A 53 8.61 1.43 9.31
CA ARG A 53 9.12 1.47 10.69
C ARG A 53 8.81 2.81 11.36
N GLU A 54 9.00 3.93 10.67
CA GLU A 54 8.66 5.25 11.22
C GLU A 54 7.17 5.44 11.44
N VAL A 55 6.33 4.79 10.62
CA VAL A 55 4.88 4.75 10.84
C VAL A 55 4.57 3.96 12.12
N CYS A 56 5.20 2.81 12.33
CA CYS A 56 5.05 2.03 13.55
C CYS A 56 5.54 2.79 14.80
N GLU A 57 6.67 3.47 14.71
CA GLU A 57 7.22 4.30 15.79
C GLU A 57 6.24 5.45 16.14
N PHE A 58 5.60 6.08 15.15
CA PHE A 58 4.59 7.10 15.38
C PHE A 58 3.38 6.57 16.17
N MET A 59 2.98 5.33 15.92
CA MET A 59 1.89 4.67 16.64
C MET A 59 2.18 4.42 18.12
N THR A 60 3.42 4.57 18.58
CA THR A 60 3.79 4.45 20.00
C THR A 60 3.64 5.75 20.79
N LEU A 61 3.33 6.85 20.12
CA LEU A 61 3.09 8.14 20.77
C LEU A 61 1.81 8.11 21.61
N SER A 62 1.77 8.93 22.66
CA SER A 62 0.52 9.19 23.38
C SER A 62 -0.50 9.88 22.49
N ASP A 63 -1.80 9.74 22.80
CA ASP A 63 -2.88 10.44 22.08
C ASP A 63 -2.64 11.95 22.04
N ASP A 64 -2.18 12.54 23.14
CA ASP A 64 -1.91 13.98 23.25
C ASP A 64 -0.74 14.40 22.37
N ASP A 65 0.34 13.60 22.32
CA ASP A 65 1.50 13.92 21.47
C ASP A 65 1.14 13.74 19.99
N MET A 66 0.40 12.70 19.65
CA MET A 66 -0.11 12.48 18.31
C MET A 66 -0.97 13.67 17.85
N LYS A 67 -1.87 14.12 18.71
CA LYS A 67 -2.69 15.31 18.44
C LYS A 67 -1.85 16.57 18.25
N ARG A 68 -0.88 16.84 19.13
CA ARG A 68 0.00 18.01 19.03
C ARG A 68 0.72 18.07 17.70
N VAL A 69 1.23 16.93 17.20
CA VAL A 69 1.91 16.88 15.90
C VAL A 69 0.98 17.33 14.77
N PHE A 70 -0.27 16.88 14.77
CA PHE A 70 -1.25 17.28 13.75
C PHE A 70 -1.78 18.71 13.94
N ASP A 71 -1.91 19.18 15.18
CA ASP A 71 -2.28 20.59 15.46
C ASP A 71 -1.19 21.56 14.95
N VAL A 72 0.08 21.22 15.15
CA VAL A 72 1.22 21.98 14.60
C VAL A 72 1.24 21.93 13.08
N LEU A 73 1.00 20.75 12.50
CA LEU A 73 0.91 20.60 11.05
C LEU A 73 -0.19 21.47 10.47
N GLU A 74 -1.38 21.43 11.04
CA GLU A 74 -2.53 22.21 10.58
C GLU A 74 -2.29 23.71 10.75
N GLY A 75 -1.67 24.14 11.85
CA GLY A 75 -1.34 25.55 12.10
C GLY A 75 -0.38 26.13 11.06
N ASN A 76 0.59 25.33 10.60
CA ASN A 76 1.56 25.77 9.61
C ASN A 76 1.12 25.50 8.16
N PHE A 77 0.37 24.42 7.95
CA PHE A 77 -0.05 23.92 6.63
C PHE A 77 -1.52 23.48 6.65
N PRO A 78 -2.49 24.39 6.65
CA PRO A 78 -3.92 24.05 6.82
C PRO A 78 -4.48 23.13 5.74
N PHE A 79 -3.89 23.15 4.55
CA PHE A 79 -4.30 22.34 3.39
C PHE A 79 -3.46 21.06 3.21
N HIS A 80 -2.64 20.70 4.20
CA HIS A 80 -1.85 19.48 4.11
C HIS A 80 -2.77 18.23 4.02
N PRO A 81 -2.52 17.31 3.07
CA PRO A 81 -3.43 16.19 2.81
C PRO A 81 -3.58 15.21 3.98
N ALA A 82 -2.67 15.23 4.95
CA ALA A 82 -2.76 14.41 6.17
C ALA A 82 -3.79 14.95 7.19
N VAL A 83 -4.15 16.22 7.14
CA VAL A 83 -4.98 16.87 8.15
C VAL A 83 -6.41 16.34 8.14
N ILE A 84 -7.03 16.22 6.97
CA ILE A 84 -8.43 15.79 6.85
C ILE A 84 -8.61 14.35 7.35
N PRO A 85 -7.82 13.34 6.91
CA PRO A 85 -7.95 11.97 7.42
C PRO A 85 -7.72 11.88 8.93
N PHE A 86 -6.80 12.66 9.48
CA PHE A 86 -6.59 12.70 10.92
C PHE A 86 -7.80 13.24 11.66
N LYS A 87 -8.40 14.32 11.17
CA LYS A 87 -9.61 14.88 11.77
C LYS A 87 -10.78 13.90 11.75
N GLU A 88 -10.96 13.16 10.67
CA GLU A 88 -12.00 12.11 10.59
C GLU A 88 -11.76 11.03 11.65
N PHE A 89 -10.53 10.51 11.77
CA PHE A 89 -10.16 9.58 12.83
C PHE A 89 -10.37 10.20 14.23
N TRP A 90 -9.94 11.46 14.44
CA TRP A 90 -9.97 12.10 15.76
C TRP A 90 -11.38 12.33 16.31
N ARG A 91 -12.40 12.44 15.43
CA ARG A 91 -13.82 12.55 15.82
C ARG A 91 -14.36 11.31 16.52
N ALA A 92 -13.72 10.18 16.35
CA ALA A 92 -14.13 8.91 16.95
C ALA A 92 -13.70 8.80 18.42
N ASP A 93 -13.98 9.78 19.25
CA ASP A 93 -13.46 9.97 20.61
C ASP A 93 -13.60 8.74 21.51
N LYS A 94 -14.81 8.15 21.58
CA LYS A 94 -15.11 7.02 22.47
C LYS A 94 -14.40 5.71 22.10
N ILE A 95 -13.96 5.56 20.85
CA ILE A 95 -13.41 4.32 20.31
C ILE A 95 -11.99 4.48 19.77
N ARG A 96 -11.40 5.68 19.92
CA ARG A 96 -10.06 6.02 19.40
C ARG A 96 -9.00 5.02 19.82
N GLY A 97 -8.95 4.66 21.12
CA GLY A 97 -8.00 3.67 21.62
C GLY A 97 -8.15 2.30 20.96
N GLN A 98 -9.37 1.90 20.62
CA GLN A 98 -9.62 0.63 19.92
C GLN A 98 -9.13 0.68 18.46
N ILE A 99 -9.33 1.81 17.76
CA ILE A 99 -8.83 2.04 16.40
C ILE A 99 -7.29 2.01 16.39
N ILE A 100 -6.64 2.70 17.34
CA ILE A 100 -5.17 2.70 17.46
C ILE A 100 -4.67 1.28 17.72
N HIS A 101 -5.30 0.54 18.63
CA HIS A 101 -4.91 -0.83 18.95
C HIS A 101 -5.13 -1.77 17.76
N GLY A 102 -6.26 -1.67 17.07
CA GLY A 102 -6.55 -2.45 15.86
C GLY A 102 -5.51 -2.22 14.78
N LEU A 103 -5.21 -0.95 14.47
CA LEU A 103 -4.19 -0.60 13.50
C LEU A 103 -2.79 -1.07 13.92
N ALA A 104 -2.41 -0.91 15.20
CA ALA A 104 -1.13 -1.38 15.70
C ALA A 104 -0.96 -2.89 15.52
N ASN A 105 -2.01 -3.69 15.76
CA ASN A 105 -2.00 -5.13 15.51
C ASN A 105 -1.78 -5.46 14.03
N ARG A 106 -2.42 -4.74 13.11
CA ARG A 106 -2.20 -4.92 11.67
C ARG A 106 -0.78 -4.58 11.25
N LEU A 107 -0.19 -3.57 11.86
CA LEU A 107 1.17 -3.12 11.54
C LEU A 107 2.27 -3.98 12.17
N GLN A 108 1.95 -4.95 13.05
CA GLN A 108 2.95 -5.86 13.62
C GLN A 108 3.75 -6.62 12.55
N LEU A 109 3.13 -6.91 11.40
CA LEU A 109 3.83 -7.59 10.29
C LEU A 109 5.07 -6.82 9.81
N PHE A 110 5.09 -5.49 9.90
CA PHE A 110 6.23 -4.65 9.50
C PHE A 110 7.38 -4.65 10.52
N GLN A 111 7.17 -5.24 11.70
CA GLN A 111 8.21 -5.46 12.70
C GLN A 111 9.08 -6.70 12.39
N ASP A 112 8.64 -7.56 11.45
CA ASP A 112 9.46 -8.68 10.98
C ASP A 112 10.71 -8.15 10.26
N ILE A 113 11.88 -8.59 10.74
CA ILE A 113 13.18 -8.13 10.23
C ILE A 113 13.37 -8.48 8.75
N LYS A 114 12.87 -9.64 8.31
CA LYS A 114 12.99 -10.08 6.92
C LYS A 114 12.11 -9.21 6.02
N LEU A 115 10.88 -8.95 6.45
CA LEU A 115 9.96 -8.10 5.72
C LEU A 115 10.45 -6.65 5.67
N SER A 116 10.96 -6.13 6.78
CA SER A 116 11.54 -4.79 6.86
C SER A 116 12.73 -4.62 5.90
N LYS A 117 13.57 -5.66 5.72
CA LYS A 117 14.65 -5.62 4.73
C LYS A 117 14.13 -5.62 3.29
N VAL A 118 13.13 -6.44 2.98
CA VAL A 118 12.55 -6.52 1.63
C VAL A 118 11.87 -5.22 1.22
N LEU A 119 11.18 -4.56 2.16
CA LEU A 119 10.45 -3.32 1.90
C LEU A 119 11.29 -2.05 2.13
N GLY A 120 12.47 -2.19 2.71
CA GLY A 120 13.30 -1.05 3.11
C GLY A 120 14.26 -0.53 2.02
N THR A 121 14.45 -1.28 0.93
CA THR A 121 15.37 -0.90 -0.15
C THR A 121 14.65 -0.95 -1.50
N PRO A 122 14.61 0.16 -2.27
CA PRO A 122 14.01 0.17 -3.61
C PRO A 122 14.96 -0.48 -4.62
N GLU A 123 15.05 -1.82 -4.60
CA GLU A 123 15.95 -2.57 -5.50
C GLU A 123 15.30 -2.89 -6.86
N ILE A 124 13.95 -2.82 -6.95
CA ILE A 124 13.20 -3.22 -8.13
C ILE A 124 12.56 -1.99 -8.78
N ASP A 125 12.92 -1.70 -10.01
CA ASP A 125 12.25 -0.69 -10.82
C ASP A 125 10.96 -1.26 -11.43
N LEU A 126 9.82 -0.91 -10.87
CA LEU A 126 8.51 -1.41 -11.30
C LEU A 126 8.08 -0.93 -12.69
N THR A 127 8.71 0.13 -13.21
CA THR A 127 8.44 0.67 -14.56
C THR A 127 9.32 0.06 -15.64
N ALA A 128 10.45 -0.54 -15.28
CA ALA A 128 11.41 -1.09 -16.23
C ALA A 128 10.83 -2.07 -17.26
N PRO A 129 9.85 -2.96 -16.92
CA PRO A 129 9.25 -3.84 -17.93
C PRO A 129 8.53 -3.09 -19.06
N GLY A 130 8.01 -1.90 -18.78
CA GLY A 130 7.38 -1.04 -19.79
C GLY A 130 8.36 -0.21 -20.62
N GLN A 131 9.62 -0.08 -20.16
CA GLN A 131 10.66 0.75 -20.78
C GLN A 131 11.59 -0.06 -21.67
N LYS A 132 11.99 -1.25 -21.25
CA LYS A 132 12.96 -2.11 -21.93
C LYS A 132 12.59 -3.59 -21.79
N PRO A 133 13.01 -4.44 -22.75
CA PRO A 133 12.82 -5.88 -22.64
C PRO A 133 13.50 -6.42 -21.38
N CYS A 134 12.73 -6.96 -20.44
CA CYS A 134 13.22 -7.62 -19.23
C CYS A 134 12.20 -8.67 -18.77
N ILE A 135 12.62 -9.56 -17.89
CA ILE A 135 11.77 -10.59 -17.29
C ILE A 135 11.98 -10.54 -15.78
N TYR A 136 10.89 -10.43 -15.03
CA TYR A 136 10.88 -10.56 -13.57
C TYR A 136 10.30 -11.92 -13.19
N TYR A 137 11.09 -12.72 -12.50
CA TYR A 137 10.63 -13.97 -11.89
C TYR A 137 10.34 -13.72 -10.42
N LEU A 138 9.06 -13.79 -10.06
CA LEU A 138 8.60 -13.56 -8.69
C LEU A 138 8.22 -14.91 -8.08
N ARG A 139 8.91 -15.29 -7.01
CA ARG A 139 8.61 -16.50 -6.25
C ARG A 139 8.09 -16.13 -4.89
N PHE A 140 6.89 -16.56 -4.56
CA PHE A 140 6.24 -16.33 -3.28
C PHE A 140 6.11 -17.65 -2.51
N SER A 141 6.08 -17.56 -1.17
CA SER A 141 5.89 -18.71 -0.31
C SER A 141 4.40 -18.94 -0.07
N ASP A 142 3.92 -20.16 -0.28
CA ASP A 142 2.52 -20.54 -0.03
C ASP A 142 2.23 -20.75 1.46
N GLN A 143 3.28 -20.89 2.28
CA GLN A 143 3.15 -21.34 3.68
C GLN A 143 2.72 -20.21 4.65
N HIS A 144 2.86 -18.94 4.28
CA HIS A 144 2.61 -17.82 5.18
C HIS A 144 1.69 -16.77 4.55
N SER A 145 0.54 -16.57 5.15
CA SER A 145 -0.43 -15.53 4.75
C SER A 145 0.16 -14.11 4.74
N THR A 146 1.15 -13.87 5.59
CA THR A 146 1.88 -12.59 5.68
C THR A 146 2.51 -12.18 4.35
N TYR A 147 2.99 -13.15 3.55
CA TYR A 147 3.61 -12.84 2.26
C TYR A 147 2.58 -12.52 1.16
N LYS A 148 1.33 -12.93 1.31
CA LYS A 148 0.24 -12.56 0.38
C LYS A 148 0.06 -11.04 0.33
N PHE A 149 0.22 -10.37 1.47
CA PHE A 149 0.20 -8.92 1.55
C PHE A 149 1.32 -8.29 0.70
N VAL A 150 2.56 -8.79 0.80
CA VAL A 150 3.70 -8.27 0.02
C VAL A 150 3.47 -8.43 -1.48
N THR A 151 2.91 -9.57 -1.88
CA THR A 151 2.56 -9.84 -3.27
C THR A 151 1.50 -8.86 -3.79
N SER A 152 0.44 -8.66 -3.00
CA SER A 152 -0.61 -7.69 -3.32
C SER A 152 -0.06 -6.26 -3.43
N LEU A 153 0.84 -5.89 -2.52
CA LEU A 153 1.52 -4.60 -2.52
C LEU A 153 2.36 -4.42 -3.79
N PHE A 154 3.19 -5.41 -4.12
CA PHE A 154 4.02 -5.41 -5.32
C PHE A 154 3.20 -5.21 -6.59
N PHE A 155 2.18 -6.05 -6.82
CA PHE A 155 1.34 -5.92 -8.02
C PHE A 155 0.54 -4.63 -8.04
N SER A 156 0.04 -4.16 -6.89
CA SER A 156 -0.70 -2.91 -6.82
C SER A 156 0.16 -1.73 -7.24
N PHE A 157 1.40 -1.63 -6.75
CA PHE A 157 2.31 -0.55 -7.14
C PHE A 157 2.81 -0.71 -8.57
N MET A 158 3.12 -1.93 -9.01
CA MET A 158 3.51 -2.16 -10.40
C MET A 158 2.41 -1.71 -11.39
N TYR A 159 1.13 -1.97 -11.10
CA TYR A 159 0.03 -1.45 -11.91
C TYR A 159 -0.01 0.07 -11.94
N ILE A 160 0.15 0.70 -10.77
CA ILE A 160 0.11 2.16 -10.65
C ILE A 160 1.25 2.77 -11.46
N ASP A 161 2.47 2.32 -11.20
CA ASP A 161 3.68 2.88 -11.80
C ASP A 161 3.71 2.69 -13.32
N LEU A 162 3.29 1.52 -13.83
CA LEU A 162 3.18 1.26 -15.26
C LEU A 162 2.11 2.15 -15.93
N VAL A 163 0.97 2.37 -15.27
CA VAL A 163 -0.08 3.25 -15.78
C VAL A 163 0.37 4.71 -15.76
N GLU A 164 0.95 5.18 -14.66
CA GLU A 164 1.47 6.55 -14.55
C GLU A 164 2.59 6.81 -15.58
N TYR A 165 3.49 5.85 -15.75
CA TYR A 165 4.51 5.93 -16.77
C TYR A 165 3.90 6.00 -18.17
N ALA A 166 2.97 5.12 -18.52
CA ALA A 166 2.30 5.17 -19.82
C ALA A 166 1.56 6.50 -20.04
N ASP A 167 0.84 7.01 -19.02
CA ASP A 167 0.10 8.26 -19.11
C ASP A 167 1.02 9.50 -19.20
N SER A 168 2.28 9.40 -18.77
CA SER A 168 3.30 10.44 -18.96
C SER A 168 3.82 10.53 -20.40
N LEU A 169 3.63 9.48 -21.19
CA LEU A 169 4.07 9.43 -22.58
C LEU A 169 3.05 10.07 -23.53
N LYS A 170 3.54 10.60 -24.67
CA LYS A 170 2.69 11.25 -25.67
C LYS A 170 1.57 10.35 -26.20
N GLU A 171 1.88 9.07 -26.42
CA GLU A 171 0.95 8.09 -27.00
C GLU A 171 0.11 7.37 -25.92
N ARG A 172 0.43 7.59 -24.63
CA ARG A 172 -0.20 6.93 -23.47
C ARG A 172 -0.17 5.39 -23.57
N ILE A 173 0.85 4.85 -24.22
CA ILE A 173 1.08 3.42 -24.38
C ILE A 173 2.53 3.13 -24.03
N LEU A 174 2.77 2.03 -23.33
CA LEU A 174 4.12 1.61 -22.97
C LEU A 174 4.94 1.28 -24.20
N PRO A 175 6.21 1.73 -24.29
CA PRO A 175 7.13 1.40 -25.39
C PRO A 175 7.34 -0.12 -25.56
N VAL A 176 7.38 -0.85 -24.46
CA VAL A 176 7.45 -2.31 -24.43
C VAL A 176 6.18 -2.85 -23.81
N LYS A 177 5.49 -3.76 -24.52
CA LYS A 177 4.29 -4.41 -23.97
C LYS A 177 4.67 -5.33 -22.82
N VAL A 178 3.92 -5.22 -21.72
CA VAL A 178 4.13 -6.01 -20.51
C VAL A 178 3.13 -7.16 -20.46
N ALA A 179 3.61 -8.39 -20.32
CA ALA A 179 2.78 -9.57 -20.08
C ALA A 179 2.96 -10.03 -18.64
N LEU A 180 1.89 -10.01 -17.85
CA LEU A 180 1.84 -10.53 -16.51
C LEU A 180 1.31 -11.97 -16.56
N LEU A 181 2.18 -12.93 -16.26
CA LEU A 181 1.84 -14.35 -16.18
C LEU A 181 1.67 -14.71 -14.70
N LEU A 182 0.42 -14.80 -14.26
CA LEU A 182 0.07 -15.08 -12.87
C LEU A 182 -0.38 -16.54 -12.74
N ASP A 183 0.55 -17.39 -12.37
CA ASP A 183 0.22 -18.76 -12.01
C ASP A 183 -0.38 -18.79 -10.60
N GLU A 184 -1.42 -19.58 -10.40
CA GLU A 184 -2.16 -19.65 -9.13
C GLU A 184 -2.60 -18.28 -8.58
N CYS A 185 -3.23 -17.48 -9.42
CA CYS A 185 -3.65 -16.09 -9.11
C CYS A 185 -4.42 -15.97 -7.77
N CYS A 186 -5.09 -17.02 -7.31
CA CYS A 186 -5.80 -17.06 -6.04
C CYS A 186 -4.88 -16.94 -4.80
N ASN A 187 -3.59 -17.18 -4.97
CA ASN A 187 -2.59 -17.09 -3.90
C ASN A 187 -1.94 -15.69 -3.76
N ILE A 188 -2.24 -14.84 -4.73
CA ILE A 188 -1.73 -13.46 -4.75
C ILE A 188 -2.58 -12.60 -3.85
N GLY A 189 -2.66 -12.44 -2.69
CA GLY A 189 -3.46 -11.51 -1.87
C GLY A 189 -4.50 -10.64 -2.63
N GLU A 190 -5.30 -9.92 -1.95
CA GLU A 190 -6.32 -9.07 -2.56
C GLU A 190 -5.67 -7.80 -3.17
N ILE A 191 -5.84 -7.62 -4.47
CA ILE A 191 -5.44 -6.37 -5.16
C ILE A 191 -6.67 -5.47 -5.21
N PRO A 192 -6.70 -4.35 -4.48
CA PRO A 192 -7.85 -3.45 -4.46
C PRO A 192 -8.23 -2.97 -5.86
N ASP A 193 -9.52 -3.00 -6.18
CA ASP A 193 -10.09 -2.61 -7.48
C ASP A 193 -9.51 -3.37 -8.69
N PHE A 194 -9.04 -4.62 -8.48
CA PHE A 194 -8.37 -5.43 -9.50
C PHE A 194 -9.14 -5.52 -10.83
N PRO A 195 -10.47 -5.79 -10.87
CA PRO A 195 -11.23 -5.84 -12.12
C PRO A 195 -11.18 -4.52 -12.91
N LYS A 196 -11.25 -3.39 -12.21
CA LYS A 196 -11.16 -2.06 -12.84
C LYS A 196 -9.75 -1.79 -13.36
N LYS A 197 -8.73 -2.17 -12.59
CA LYS A 197 -7.32 -2.02 -12.99
C LYS A 197 -7.04 -2.80 -14.26
N ILE A 198 -7.46 -4.07 -14.35
CA ILE A 198 -7.26 -4.91 -15.53
C ILE A 198 -7.92 -4.31 -16.77
N ALA A 199 -9.14 -3.81 -16.63
CA ALA A 199 -9.85 -3.20 -17.76
C ALA A 199 -9.11 -1.99 -18.33
N THR A 200 -8.43 -1.21 -17.49
CA THR A 200 -7.74 0.02 -17.92
C THR A 200 -6.34 -0.21 -18.45
N VAL A 201 -5.60 -1.20 -17.94
CA VAL A 201 -4.18 -1.40 -18.30
C VAL A 201 -3.98 -1.97 -19.70
N ARG A 202 -4.99 -2.66 -20.25
CA ARG A 202 -4.91 -3.24 -21.60
C ARG A 202 -4.67 -2.17 -22.68
N SER A 203 -5.34 -1.04 -22.57
CA SER A 203 -5.17 0.09 -23.50
C SER A 203 -3.76 0.70 -23.43
N ARG A 204 -3.04 0.49 -22.35
CA ARG A 204 -1.67 0.99 -22.14
C ARG A 204 -0.58 -0.01 -22.50
N GLY A 205 -0.97 -1.17 -23.04
CA GLY A 205 -0.01 -2.21 -23.48
C GLY A 205 0.34 -3.24 -22.41
N VAL A 206 -0.44 -3.35 -21.35
CA VAL A 206 -0.30 -4.40 -20.33
C VAL A 206 -1.31 -5.51 -20.58
N CYS A 207 -0.86 -6.74 -20.67
CA CYS A 207 -1.68 -7.94 -20.83
C CYS A 207 -1.57 -8.83 -19.58
N LEU A 208 -2.69 -9.38 -19.16
CA LEU A 208 -2.76 -10.31 -18.02
C LEU A 208 -3.15 -11.69 -18.52
N LEU A 209 -2.35 -12.68 -18.15
CA LEU A 209 -2.64 -14.10 -18.30
C LEU A 209 -2.60 -14.73 -16.92
N TYR A 210 -3.66 -15.39 -16.52
CA TYR A 210 -3.72 -16.03 -15.21
C TYR A 210 -4.30 -17.44 -15.30
N THR A 211 -3.83 -18.31 -14.41
CA THR A 211 -4.42 -19.61 -14.16
C THR A 211 -5.23 -19.55 -12.86
N SER A 212 -6.32 -20.28 -12.84
CA SER A 212 -7.15 -20.49 -11.66
C SER A 212 -7.17 -22.00 -11.39
N PRO A 213 -7.13 -22.45 -10.14
CA PRO A 213 -7.29 -23.86 -9.84
C PRO A 213 -8.59 -24.37 -10.45
N SER A 214 -8.50 -25.54 -11.09
CA SER A 214 -9.68 -26.19 -11.67
C SER A 214 -10.65 -26.55 -10.55
N PRO A 215 -11.99 -26.42 -10.74
CA PRO A 215 -12.96 -26.90 -9.77
C PRO A 215 -12.85 -28.38 -9.44
N ARG A 216 -12.07 -29.15 -10.21
CA ARG A 216 -11.83 -30.59 -10.01
C ARG A 216 -10.71 -30.90 -9.02
N ASP A 217 -9.85 -29.93 -8.69
CA ASP A 217 -8.69 -30.16 -7.81
C ASP A 217 -9.05 -30.05 -6.31
N GLY A 218 -10.30 -29.73 -5.98
CA GLY A 218 -10.83 -29.66 -4.61
C GLY A 218 -11.78 -30.81 -4.22
N ALA A 219 -11.91 -31.85 -5.06
CA ALA A 219 -12.82 -32.99 -4.81
C ALA A 219 -12.02 -34.29 -4.67
N THR A 220 -11.28 -34.42 -3.56
CA THR A 220 -10.85 -35.73 -3.00
C THR A 220 -10.99 -35.73 -1.50
#